data_d9c1a71bee187878f1c9a1161fdcb6c2
#
_entry.id   d9c1a71bee187878f1c9a1161fdcb6c2
#
_cell.length_a   1.000
_cell.length_b   1.000
_cell.length_c   1.000
_cell.angle_alpha   90.00
_cell.angle_beta   90.00
_cell.angle_gamma   90.00
#
_symmetry.space_group_name_H-M   'P 1'
#
loop_
_entity.id
_entity.type
_entity.pdbx_description
1 polymer ?
#
loop_
_entity_poly.entity_id
_entity_poly.type
_entity_poly.pdbx_seq_one_letter_code
_entity_poly.pdbx_strand_id
1 'polypeptide(L)'
;TIFMGWELWVIPLLLLSVAVCYFIHIRGVVPPQNRLWIYSFLMMWSCFFYGVHMTSTFDLAVVVAIILVLYSLVRSEKLIYLWLFVYYFTVIYDLVAMYARGEEFDGILISRSILHMGLIALAGWISIIIIKKWNSVQKDSDDKIAALEDATERMNDFLANMSHEIRTPINAVVGLTGVCLERDMSADMREDLVAVESAGKRVAEQISDILDYSEVDMGSLAIINEDYMTASVINDIITSLKPLKSEELELIVDVDPTLPSMMNTDVSKLKKIIWHVMANGLKYTKEGGVYVRFTKRDEPYGINLCIEVTDTGVGMTSQETERITEGFYQADSGRSRSTNGLGLGMSIVAGFVSALNGFMTINSKYGSGTAVRISIPQHVIDPGHCMTIANKEELSIGAFLHFEKYANADVREYYNTMLKNLTSGLKMQIRKVDNADALRKLLTNLQLTHLFVGEYEYFSEKDYIDSLTGDMTVILIANNENNPKIGSDIRIIEKPFCCFPAVSALNSDGFMDEETAGLISSTLQKKLPKLAMN
;
A
#
# COMPACT_ATOMS: atom_id res chain seq x y z
N THR A 1 37.26 37.09 42.90
CA THR A 1 38.52 37.28 42.13
C THR A 1 39.31 38.48 42.69
N ILE A 2 38.73 39.69 42.73
CA ILE A 2 39.41 40.92 43.27
C ILE A 2 39.80 40.76 44.76
N PHE A 3 38.99 40.11 45.57
CA PHE A 3 39.25 39.83 46.97
C PHE A 3 40.31 38.72 47.21
N MET A 4 40.67 37.91 46.19
CA MET A 4 41.61 36.80 46.32
C MET A 4 42.99 37.09 45.65
N GLY A 5 43.28 38.33 45.28
CA GLY A 5 44.57 38.72 44.70
C GLY A 5 44.76 38.27 43.24
N TRP A 6 43.68 37.91 42.55
CA TRP A 6 43.77 37.59 41.13
C TRP A 6 44.11 38.80 40.30
N GLU A 7 44.99 38.63 39.33
CA GLU A 7 45.34 39.71 38.40
C GLU A 7 44.14 40.03 37.51
N LEU A 8 43.75 41.31 37.43
CA LEU A 8 42.53 41.77 36.72
C LEU A 8 42.48 41.37 35.24
N TRP A 9 43.63 41.05 34.63
CA TRP A 9 43.70 40.64 33.23
C TRP A 9 43.19 39.21 32.97
N VAL A 10 43.08 38.32 33.97
CA VAL A 10 42.55 36.96 33.85
C VAL A 10 41.06 36.96 33.53
N ILE A 11 40.30 37.92 34.07
CA ILE A 11 38.86 38.04 33.84
C ILE A 11 38.49 38.26 32.36
N PRO A 12 39.12 39.26 31.66
CA PRO A 12 38.90 39.44 30.24
C PRO A 12 39.28 38.22 29.39
N LEU A 13 40.31 37.47 29.76
CA LEU A 13 40.76 36.26 29.07
C LEU A 13 39.74 35.14 29.16
N LEU A 14 39.16 34.92 30.34
CA LEU A 14 38.09 33.94 30.55
C LEU A 14 36.83 34.32 29.79
N LEU A 15 36.43 35.56 29.84
CA LEU A 15 35.27 36.06 29.09
C LEU A 15 35.47 35.93 27.58
N LEU A 16 36.69 36.18 27.09
CA LEU A 16 37.05 36.02 25.69
C LEU A 16 36.93 34.54 25.27
N SER A 17 37.40 33.59 26.09
CA SER A 17 37.27 32.15 25.78
C SER A 17 35.80 31.70 25.69
N VAL A 18 34.93 32.19 26.58
CA VAL A 18 33.49 31.93 26.53
C VAL A 18 32.87 32.56 25.26
N ALA A 19 33.24 33.81 24.94
CA ALA A 19 32.75 34.48 23.74
C ALA A 19 33.15 33.75 22.44
N VAL A 20 34.38 33.26 22.37
CA VAL A 20 34.87 32.45 21.23
C VAL A 20 34.08 31.14 21.10
N CYS A 21 33.86 30.42 22.21
CA CYS A 21 33.03 29.19 22.20
C CYS A 21 31.62 29.50 21.71
N TYR A 22 30.99 30.55 22.21
CA TYR A 22 29.65 30.98 21.84
C TYR A 22 29.57 31.35 20.34
N PHE A 23 30.53 32.13 19.85
CA PHE A 23 30.61 32.52 18.45
C PHE A 23 30.77 31.32 17.52
N ILE A 24 31.67 30.38 17.83
CA ILE A 24 31.89 29.16 17.05
C ILE A 24 30.61 28.29 17.05
N HIS A 25 29.90 28.26 18.18
CA HIS A 25 28.67 27.46 18.31
C HIS A 25 27.54 27.99 17.40
N ILE A 26 27.27 29.31 17.49
CA ILE A 26 26.17 29.94 16.75
C ILE A 26 26.46 30.05 15.26
N ARG A 27 27.63 30.48 14.88
CA ARG A 27 27.98 30.71 13.46
C ARG A 27 28.21 29.42 12.67
N GLY A 28 28.40 28.30 13.34
CA GLY A 28 28.59 27.02 12.67
C GLY A 28 29.86 26.93 11.79
N VAL A 29 30.81 27.82 11.97
CA VAL A 29 32.02 27.97 11.12
C VAL A 29 32.92 26.72 11.16
N VAL A 30 32.83 25.92 12.22
CA VAL A 30 33.70 24.75 12.44
C VAL A 30 32.82 23.48 12.45
N PRO A 31 33.26 22.36 11.82
CA PRO A 31 32.56 21.07 11.89
C PRO A 31 32.36 20.60 13.35
N PRO A 32 31.27 19.93 13.68
CA PRO A 32 30.92 19.52 15.06
C PRO A 32 32.02 18.76 15.78
N GLN A 33 32.76 17.88 15.09
CA GLN A 33 33.86 17.09 15.63
C GLN A 33 35.04 17.99 16.09
N ASN A 34 35.37 19.04 15.32
CA ASN A 34 36.46 19.96 15.63
C ASN A 34 36.07 20.98 16.70
N ARG A 35 34.79 21.34 16.83
CA ARG A 35 34.27 22.21 17.90
C ARG A 35 34.57 21.65 19.27
N LEU A 36 34.34 20.35 19.44
CA LEU A 36 34.61 19.64 20.70
C LEU A 36 36.07 19.81 21.15
N TRP A 37 37.01 19.65 20.25
CA TRP A 37 38.46 19.85 20.56
C TRP A 37 38.78 21.30 20.94
N ILE A 38 38.21 22.27 20.23
CA ILE A 38 38.43 23.68 20.54
C ILE A 38 37.86 24.05 21.91
N TYR A 39 36.62 23.63 22.20
CA TYR A 39 35.99 23.88 23.50
C TYR A 39 36.78 23.21 24.64
N SER A 40 37.23 21.97 24.42
CA SER A 40 38.03 21.24 25.38
C SER A 40 39.35 21.95 25.67
N PHE A 41 40.00 22.42 24.62
CA PHE A 41 41.29 23.13 24.76
C PHE A 41 41.14 24.46 25.51
N LEU A 42 40.12 25.25 25.20
CA LEU A 42 39.83 26.52 25.90
C LEU A 42 39.46 26.28 27.37
N MET A 43 38.72 25.21 27.64
CA MET A 43 38.32 24.81 29.00
C MET A 43 39.55 24.30 29.80
N MET A 44 40.45 23.51 29.19
CA MET A 44 41.70 23.06 29.79
C MET A 44 42.60 24.24 30.14
N TRP A 45 42.72 25.20 29.22
CA TRP A 45 43.46 26.42 29.45
C TRP A 45 42.91 27.20 30.65
N SER A 46 41.60 27.38 30.71
CA SER A 46 40.91 28.03 31.81
C SER A 46 41.11 27.30 33.13
N CYS A 47 41.04 25.97 33.16
CA CYS A 47 41.29 25.16 34.34
C CYS A 47 42.72 25.20 34.82
N PHE A 48 43.71 25.24 33.90
CA PHE A 48 45.13 25.41 34.25
C PHE A 48 45.36 26.75 34.94
N PHE A 49 44.89 27.88 34.36
CA PHE A 49 45.02 29.20 35.00
C PHE A 49 44.30 29.26 36.34
N TYR A 50 43.11 28.66 36.46
CA TYR A 50 42.41 28.57 37.73
C TYR A 50 43.24 27.81 38.78
N GLY A 51 43.76 26.64 38.44
CA GLY A 51 44.54 25.80 39.34
C GLY A 51 45.83 26.45 39.83
N VAL A 52 46.51 27.23 38.99
CA VAL A 52 47.78 27.91 39.33
C VAL A 52 47.58 29.10 40.26
N HIS A 53 46.38 29.74 40.21
CA HIS A 53 46.11 30.98 40.98
C HIS A 53 45.27 30.76 42.23
N MET A 54 44.90 29.52 42.55
CA MET A 54 44.07 29.20 43.73
C MET A 54 44.93 28.68 44.90
N THR A 55 44.56 29.15 46.07
CA THR A 55 45.18 28.66 47.35
C THR A 55 44.64 27.28 47.75
N SER A 56 43.69 26.74 47.03
CA SER A 56 43.08 25.43 47.30
C SER A 56 42.92 24.61 46.01
N THR A 57 43.62 23.50 45.91
CA THR A 57 43.54 22.55 44.81
C THR A 57 42.27 21.65 44.86
N PHE A 58 41.45 21.81 45.91
CA PHE A 58 40.26 20.97 46.13
C PHE A 58 39.21 21.17 45.04
N ASP A 59 38.88 22.41 44.71
CA ASP A 59 37.84 22.75 43.76
C ASP A 59 38.20 22.28 42.35
N LEU A 60 39.48 22.32 41.99
CA LEU A 60 39.96 21.83 40.69
C LEU A 60 39.71 20.34 40.52
N ALA A 61 39.93 19.51 41.57
CA ALA A 61 39.71 18.08 41.49
C ALA A 61 38.23 17.73 41.25
N VAL A 62 37.30 18.44 41.91
CA VAL A 62 35.87 18.23 41.73
C VAL A 62 35.43 18.62 40.31
N VAL A 63 35.89 19.77 39.81
CA VAL A 63 35.57 20.22 38.44
C VAL A 63 36.08 19.24 37.39
N VAL A 64 37.34 18.77 37.53
CA VAL A 64 37.90 17.79 36.59
C VAL A 64 37.19 16.46 36.66
N ALA A 65 36.80 15.98 37.83
CA ALA A 65 36.01 14.74 37.97
C ALA A 65 34.67 14.82 37.21
N ILE A 66 33.95 15.95 37.34
CA ILE A 66 32.68 16.20 36.59
C ILE A 66 32.97 16.21 35.09
N ILE A 67 34.03 16.87 34.66
CA ILE A 67 34.43 16.94 33.25
C ILE A 67 34.75 15.55 32.69
N LEU A 68 35.46 14.71 33.40
CA LEU A 68 35.77 13.35 32.99
C LEU A 68 34.48 12.51 32.80
N VAL A 69 33.49 12.65 33.68
CA VAL A 69 32.19 12.02 33.53
C VAL A 69 31.46 12.54 32.29
N LEU A 70 31.42 13.85 32.05
CA LEU A 70 30.80 14.44 30.86
C LEU A 70 31.50 13.97 29.57
N TYR A 71 32.82 13.87 29.54
CA TYR A 71 33.54 13.35 28.37
C TYR A 71 33.40 11.84 28.18
N SER A 72 33.05 11.09 29.20
CA SER A 72 32.65 9.68 29.02
C SER A 72 31.37 9.54 28.18
N LEU A 73 30.42 10.49 28.29
CA LEU A 73 29.22 10.55 27.45
C LEU A 73 29.53 10.89 25.98
N VAL A 74 30.58 11.68 25.75
CA VAL A 74 31.05 12.05 24.40
C VAL A 74 31.88 10.93 23.74
N ARG A 75 32.22 9.88 24.49
CA ARG A 75 32.92 8.67 24.04
C ARG A 75 34.34 8.92 23.48
N SER A 76 35.05 9.93 23.96
CA SER A 76 36.41 10.28 23.49
C SER A 76 37.47 9.91 24.52
N GLU A 77 38.12 8.73 24.37
CA GLU A 77 39.24 8.33 25.23
C GLU A 77 40.39 9.33 25.18
N LYS A 78 40.69 9.91 24.01
CA LYS A 78 41.77 10.88 23.83
C LYS A 78 41.57 12.11 24.70
N LEU A 79 40.34 12.60 24.83
CA LEU A 79 40.03 13.73 25.68
C LEU A 79 40.16 13.40 27.17
N ILE A 80 39.80 12.18 27.59
CA ILE A 80 40.01 11.72 28.98
C ILE A 80 41.51 11.76 29.31
N TYR A 81 42.36 11.15 28.47
CA TYR A 81 43.82 11.14 28.71
C TYR A 81 44.40 12.55 28.72
N LEU A 82 43.96 13.44 27.84
CA LEU A 82 44.43 14.83 27.77
C LEU A 82 44.03 15.62 29.04
N TRP A 83 42.80 15.41 29.54
CA TRP A 83 42.35 16.03 30.80
C TRP A 83 43.10 15.49 32.03
N LEU A 84 43.39 14.22 32.09
CA LEU A 84 44.25 13.67 33.13
C LEU A 84 45.64 14.27 33.08
N PHE A 85 46.23 14.39 31.90
CA PHE A 85 47.53 15.01 31.72
C PHE A 85 47.54 16.47 32.22
N VAL A 86 46.58 17.28 31.79
CA VAL A 86 46.47 18.70 32.19
C VAL A 86 46.28 18.82 33.71
N TYR A 87 45.44 17.98 34.30
CA TYR A 87 45.23 17.98 35.76
C TYR A 87 46.52 17.67 36.52
N TYR A 88 47.22 16.58 36.21
CA TYR A 88 48.45 16.19 36.89
C TYR A 88 49.56 17.22 36.67
N PHE A 89 49.65 17.75 35.45
CA PHE A 89 50.60 18.82 35.16
C PHE A 89 50.36 20.07 36.03
N THR A 90 49.11 20.47 36.18
CA THR A 90 48.72 21.64 36.99
C THR A 90 49.06 21.42 38.47
N VAL A 91 48.73 20.25 39.02
CA VAL A 91 49.02 19.92 40.43
C VAL A 91 50.52 19.87 40.70
N ILE A 92 51.30 19.25 39.79
CA ILE A 92 52.78 19.17 39.95
C ILE A 92 53.39 20.57 39.81
N TYR A 93 52.93 21.38 38.84
CA TYR A 93 53.40 22.73 38.68
C TYR A 93 53.17 23.58 39.93
N ASP A 94 51.96 23.48 40.52
CA ASP A 94 51.60 24.24 41.72
C ASP A 94 52.47 23.84 42.91
N LEU A 95 52.71 22.52 43.14
CA LEU A 95 53.59 22.05 44.18
C LEU A 95 55.05 22.53 44.00
N VAL A 96 55.57 22.50 42.77
CA VAL A 96 56.92 23.02 42.45
C VAL A 96 57.00 24.51 42.66
N ALA A 97 55.98 25.26 42.28
CA ALA A 97 55.92 26.72 42.48
C ALA A 97 55.83 27.10 43.96
N MET A 98 55.12 26.35 44.79
CA MET A 98 55.09 26.52 46.26
C MET A 98 56.47 26.25 46.89
N TYR A 99 57.15 25.19 46.44
CA TYR A 99 58.51 24.92 46.88
C TYR A 99 59.48 26.06 46.52
N ALA A 100 59.41 26.54 45.30
CA ALA A 100 60.28 27.65 44.85
C ALA A 100 60.01 28.95 45.59
N ARG A 101 58.82 29.21 46.11
CA ARG A 101 58.43 30.34 46.95
C ARG A 101 58.82 30.19 48.40
N GLY A 102 59.35 29.01 48.82
CA GLY A 102 59.76 28.75 50.20
C GLY A 102 58.59 28.59 51.15
N GLU A 103 57.41 28.20 50.67
CA GLU A 103 56.24 27.92 51.45
C GLU A 103 56.44 26.56 52.19
N GLU A 104 56.07 26.48 53.47
CA GLU A 104 56.14 25.23 54.24
C GLU A 104 55.07 24.24 53.77
N PHE A 105 55.49 22.99 53.52
CA PHE A 105 54.55 21.90 53.16
C PHE A 105 53.86 21.38 54.44
N ASP A 106 52.57 21.73 54.62
CA ASP A 106 51.76 21.12 55.63
C ASP A 106 51.41 19.65 55.25
N GLY A 107 51.56 18.72 56.22
CA GLY A 107 51.23 17.32 56.04
C GLY A 107 49.79 17.08 55.59
N ILE A 108 48.87 18.00 55.91
CA ILE A 108 47.49 17.97 55.45
C ILE A 108 47.40 18.26 53.94
N LEU A 109 48.15 19.23 53.45
CA LEU A 109 48.17 19.59 52.02
C LEU A 109 48.68 18.42 51.15
N ILE A 110 49.77 17.77 51.60
CA ILE A 110 50.34 16.62 50.88
C ILE A 110 49.37 15.46 50.84
N SER A 111 48.77 15.11 51.99
CA SER A 111 47.79 14.01 52.08
C SER A 111 46.56 14.26 51.20
N ARG A 112 46.04 15.49 51.18
CA ARG A 112 44.92 15.91 50.28
C ARG A 112 45.32 15.80 48.82
N SER A 113 46.44 16.30 48.41
CA SER A 113 46.91 16.24 47.04
C SER A 113 47.05 14.81 46.54
N ILE A 114 47.59 13.91 47.34
CA ILE A 114 47.67 12.47 47.03
C ILE A 114 46.30 11.87 46.88
N LEU A 115 45.37 12.15 47.82
CA LEU A 115 44.00 11.66 47.76
C LEU A 115 43.27 12.13 46.48
N HIS A 116 43.36 13.42 46.15
CA HIS A 116 42.72 13.97 44.97
C HIS A 116 43.31 13.39 43.68
N MET A 117 44.63 13.24 43.58
CA MET A 117 45.29 12.57 42.47
C MET A 117 44.76 11.14 42.28
N GLY A 118 44.66 10.39 43.40
CA GLY A 118 44.08 9.03 43.38
C GLY A 118 42.63 8.99 42.92
N LEU A 119 41.78 9.91 43.41
CA LEU A 119 40.37 10.01 43.00
C LEU A 119 40.23 10.36 41.53
N ILE A 120 41.03 11.27 41.00
CA ILE A 120 40.99 11.64 39.57
C ILE A 120 41.49 10.49 38.68
N ALA A 121 42.54 9.77 39.12
CA ALA A 121 43.00 8.54 38.44
C ALA A 121 41.87 7.50 38.34
N LEU A 122 41.17 7.27 39.46
CA LEU A 122 40.04 6.34 39.52
C LEU A 122 38.89 6.79 38.62
N ALA A 123 38.53 8.07 38.69
CA ALA A 123 37.47 8.65 37.84
C ALA A 123 37.82 8.51 36.34
N GLY A 124 39.06 8.78 35.96
CA GLY A 124 39.54 8.61 34.58
C GLY A 124 39.50 7.14 34.14
N TRP A 125 39.96 6.24 35.00
CA TRP A 125 39.91 4.81 34.71
C TRP A 125 38.47 4.27 34.52
N ILE A 126 37.54 4.64 35.40
CA ILE A 126 36.13 4.30 35.28
C ILE A 126 35.56 4.89 33.96
N SER A 127 35.85 6.14 33.65
CA SER A 127 35.39 6.80 32.41
C SER A 127 35.86 6.04 31.16
N ILE A 128 37.12 5.57 31.14
CA ILE A 128 37.68 4.78 30.04
C ILE A 128 36.99 3.42 29.92
N ILE A 129 36.71 2.75 31.05
CA ILE A 129 35.98 1.48 31.05
C ILE A 129 34.58 1.66 30.47
N ILE A 130 33.88 2.74 30.88
CA ILE A 130 32.55 3.06 30.37
C ILE A 130 32.61 3.27 28.85
N ILE A 131 33.56 4.06 28.37
CA ILE A 131 33.72 4.31 26.91
C ILE A 131 33.97 3.02 26.15
N LYS A 132 34.89 2.18 26.62
CA LYS A 132 35.20 0.88 25.99
C LYS A 132 33.99 -0.03 25.95
N LYS A 133 33.24 -0.10 27.05
CA LYS A 133 32.01 -0.92 27.12
C LYS A 133 30.95 -0.43 26.13
N TRP A 134 30.71 0.90 26.07
CA TRP A 134 29.79 1.51 25.13
C TRP A 134 30.20 1.26 23.67
N ASN A 135 31.47 1.45 23.33
CA ASN A 135 31.97 1.21 21.97
C ASN A 135 31.86 -0.26 21.56
N SER A 136 32.07 -1.20 22.51
CA SER A 136 31.87 -2.62 22.25
C SER A 136 30.42 -2.96 22.00
N VAL A 137 29.49 -2.42 22.81
CA VAL A 137 28.04 -2.65 22.62
C VAL A 137 27.56 -2.05 21.30
N GLN A 138 28.00 -0.84 20.97
CA GLN A 138 27.66 -0.18 19.71
C GLN A 138 28.13 -1.01 18.51
N LYS A 139 29.39 -1.46 18.54
CA LYS A 139 29.95 -2.27 17.45
C LYS A 139 29.17 -3.59 17.27
N ASP A 140 28.85 -4.29 18.38
CA ASP A 140 28.06 -5.52 18.33
C ASP A 140 26.66 -5.27 17.75
N SER A 141 26.05 -4.12 18.08
CA SER A 141 24.75 -3.72 17.49
C SER A 141 24.85 -3.43 16.00
N ASP A 142 25.87 -2.67 15.58
CA ASP A 142 26.10 -2.34 14.18
C ASP A 142 26.39 -3.59 13.33
N ASP A 143 27.21 -4.52 13.86
CA ASP A 143 27.52 -5.79 13.22
C ASP A 143 26.24 -6.67 13.07
N LYS A 144 25.34 -6.66 14.06
CA LYS A 144 24.06 -7.37 14.00
C LYS A 144 23.10 -6.76 12.98
N ILE A 145 23.03 -5.44 12.92
CA ILE A 145 22.20 -4.72 11.93
C ILE A 145 22.68 -5.09 10.52
N ALA A 146 23.97 -4.97 10.25
CA ALA A 146 24.55 -5.32 8.96
C ALA A 146 24.30 -6.80 8.57
N ALA A 147 24.40 -7.73 9.54
CA ALA A 147 24.12 -9.13 9.30
C ALA A 147 22.63 -9.41 9.00
N LEU A 148 21.72 -8.66 9.65
CA LEU A 148 20.29 -8.76 9.37
C LEU A 148 19.95 -8.19 7.99
N GLU A 149 20.51 -7.04 7.62
CA GLU A 149 20.32 -6.44 6.30
C GLU A 149 20.80 -7.39 5.18
N ASP A 150 22.00 -7.96 5.31
CA ASP A 150 22.55 -8.92 4.35
C ASP A 150 21.73 -10.23 4.29
N ALA A 151 21.20 -10.71 5.42
CA ALA A 151 20.32 -11.89 5.44
C ALA A 151 18.97 -11.60 4.76
N THR A 152 18.44 -10.38 4.92
CA THR A 152 17.20 -9.93 4.29
C THR A 152 17.38 -9.80 2.78
N GLU A 153 18.47 -9.19 2.32
CA GLU A 153 18.80 -9.07 0.89
C GLU A 153 18.93 -10.45 0.23
N ARG A 154 19.67 -11.37 0.87
CA ARG A 154 19.80 -12.76 0.35
C ARG A 154 18.47 -13.51 0.30
N MET A 155 17.57 -13.30 1.27
CA MET A 155 16.25 -13.92 1.26
C MET A 155 15.43 -13.41 0.07
N ASN A 156 15.56 -12.13 -0.25
CA ASN A 156 14.86 -11.51 -1.39
C ASN A 156 15.31 -12.07 -2.73
N ASP A 157 16.62 -12.09 -2.93
CA ASP A 157 17.21 -12.66 -4.13
C ASP A 157 16.80 -14.13 -4.29
N PHE A 158 16.78 -14.88 -3.19
CA PHE A 158 16.31 -16.26 -3.18
C PHE A 158 14.85 -16.37 -3.60
N LEU A 159 13.93 -15.57 -2.99
CA LEU A 159 12.51 -15.59 -3.32
C LEU A 159 12.25 -15.17 -4.76
N ALA A 160 12.92 -14.12 -5.25
CA ALA A 160 12.80 -13.66 -6.64
C ALA A 160 13.25 -14.74 -7.64
N ASN A 161 14.42 -15.34 -7.40
CA ASN A 161 14.96 -16.40 -8.25
C ASN A 161 14.08 -17.65 -8.24
N MET A 162 13.67 -18.11 -7.04
CA MET A 162 12.80 -19.28 -6.88
C MET A 162 11.45 -19.08 -7.57
N SER A 163 10.87 -17.85 -7.50
CA SER A 163 9.64 -17.57 -8.22
C SER A 163 9.78 -17.73 -9.72
N HIS A 164 10.86 -17.21 -10.29
CA HIS A 164 11.11 -17.34 -11.72
C HIS A 164 11.32 -18.81 -12.11
N GLU A 165 12.07 -19.56 -11.30
CA GLU A 165 12.34 -20.98 -11.55
C GLU A 165 11.11 -21.88 -11.38
N ILE A 166 10.15 -21.50 -10.50
CA ILE A 166 8.91 -22.27 -10.33
C ILE A 166 7.85 -21.81 -11.33
N ARG A 167 7.76 -20.51 -11.67
CA ARG A 167 6.80 -20.00 -12.65
C ARG A 167 6.98 -20.64 -14.03
N THR A 168 8.20 -20.84 -14.47
CA THR A 168 8.52 -21.41 -15.79
C THR A 168 7.92 -22.82 -15.98
N PRO A 169 8.19 -23.83 -15.13
CA PRO A 169 7.59 -25.16 -15.27
C PRO A 169 6.08 -25.15 -15.06
N ILE A 170 5.55 -24.32 -14.15
CA ILE A 170 4.10 -24.21 -13.94
C ILE A 170 3.40 -23.66 -15.18
N ASN A 171 3.93 -22.59 -15.79
CA ASN A 171 3.37 -22.04 -17.03
C ASN A 171 3.44 -23.06 -18.17
N ALA A 172 4.50 -23.88 -18.24
CA ALA A 172 4.59 -24.95 -19.20
C ALA A 172 3.50 -26.03 -18.98
N VAL A 173 3.25 -26.42 -17.72
CA VAL A 173 2.16 -27.35 -17.38
C VAL A 173 0.81 -26.77 -17.77
N VAL A 174 0.50 -25.53 -17.37
CA VAL A 174 -0.77 -24.84 -17.69
C VAL A 174 -0.93 -24.70 -19.21
N GLY A 175 0.11 -24.27 -19.93
CA GLY A 175 0.06 -24.12 -21.38
C GLY A 175 -0.14 -25.44 -22.12
N LEU A 176 0.58 -26.51 -21.75
CA LEU A 176 0.42 -27.84 -22.34
C LEU A 176 -0.96 -28.43 -22.04
N THR A 177 -1.46 -28.22 -20.82
CA THR A 177 -2.83 -28.67 -20.45
C THR A 177 -3.88 -27.94 -21.27
N GLY A 178 -3.73 -26.61 -21.48
CA GLY A 178 -4.62 -25.82 -22.35
C GLY A 178 -4.63 -26.36 -23.79
N VAL A 179 -3.46 -26.63 -24.39
CA VAL A 179 -3.38 -27.21 -25.71
C VAL A 179 -4.00 -28.61 -25.78
N CYS A 180 -3.88 -29.40 -24.72
CA CYS A 180 -4.54 -30.70 -24.66
C CYS A 180 -6.08 -30.57 -24.63
N LEU A 181 -6.61 -29.57 -23.89
CA LEU A 181 -8.04 -29.31 -23.76
C LEU A 181 -8.72 -28.89 -25.07
N GLU A 182 -7.95 -28.38 -26.04
CA GLU A 182 -8.45 -28.07 -27.40
C GLU A 182 -8.69 -29.31 -28.26
N ARG A 183 -8.21 -30.52 -27.85
CA ARG A 183 -8.36 -31.76 -28.59
C ARG A 183 -9.62 -32.51 -28.20
N ASP A 184 -10.09 -33.38 -29.11
CA ASP A 184 -11.16 -34.31 -28.80
C ASP A 184 -10.70 -35.35 -27.78
N MET A 185 -11.45 -35.49 -26.67
CA MET A 185 -11.11 -36.40 -25.59
C MET A 185 -12.39 -36.84 -24.84
N SER A 186 -12.27 -37.87 -24.01
CA SER A 186 -13.37 -38.30 -23.14
C SER A 186 -13.70 -37.25 -22.08
N ALA A 187 -14.92 -37.22 -21.60
CA ALA A 187 -15.38 -36.30 -20.55
C ALA A 187 -14.51 -36.41 -19.28
N ASP A 188 -14.18 -37.61 -18.84
CA ASP A 188 -13.38 -37.89 -17.66
C ASP A 188 -11.97 -37.29 -17.79
N MET A 189 -11.31 -37.47 -18.97
CA MET A 189 -9.98 -36.93 -19.23
C MET A 189 -10.00 -35.41 -19.30
N ARG A 190 -11.08 -34.82 -19.83
CA ARG A 190 -11.26 -33.36 -19.84
C ARG A 190 -11.38 -32.79 -18.42
N GLU A 191 -12.14 -33.45 -17.55
CA GLU A 191 -12.31 -33.07 -16.14
C GLU A 191 -10.95 -33.11 -15.40
N ASP A 192 -10.17 -34.20 -15.59
CA ASP A 192 -8.85 -34.32 -15.01
C ASP A 192 -7.89 -33.20 -15.48
N LEU A 193 -7.87 -32.90 -16.77
CA LEU A 193 -7.01 -31.86 -17.34
C LEU A 193 -7.43 -30.46 -16.87
N VAL A 194 -8.72 -30.16 -16.74
CA VAL A 194 -9.23 -28.91 -16.16
C VAL A 194 -8.80 -28.78 -14.70
N ALA A 195 -8.82 -29.88 -13.94
CA ALA A 195 -8.33 -29.90 -12.56
C ALA A 195 -6.83 -29.61 -12.47
N VAL A 196 -6.01 -30.20 -13.37
CA VAL A 196 -4.55 -29.95 -13.43
C VAL A 196 -4.26 -28.52 -13.82
N GLU A 197 -4.93 -27.96 -14.84
CA GLU A 197 -4.78 -26.57 -15.25
C GLU A 197 -5.11 -25.60 -14.11
N SER A 198 -6.25 -25.85 -13.45
CA SER A 198 -6.69 -25.02 -12.31
C SER A 198 -5.73 -25.10 -11.12
N ALA A 199 -5.15 -26.27 -10.85
CA ALA A 199 -4.13 -26.42 -9.81
C ALA A 199 -2.85 -25.67 -10.17
N GLY A 200 -2.40 -25.75 -11.42
CA GLY A 200 -1.24 -25.02 -11.92
C GLY A 200 -1.41 -23.50 -11.81
N LYS A 201 -2.57 -22.97 -12.24
CA LYS A 201 -2.89 -21.54 -12.13
C LYS A 201 -2.85 -21.09 -10.66
N ARG A 202 -3.46 -21.85 -9.73
CA ARG A 202 -3.42 -21.55 -8.29
C ARG A 202 -2.00 -21.48 -7.73
N VAL A 203 -1.13 -22.41 -8.10
CA VAL A 203 0.27 -22.39 -7.63
C VAL A 203 1.01 -21.15 -8.16
N ALA A 204 0.80 -20.79 -9.43
CA ALA A 204 1.38 -19.59 -10.02
C ALA A 204 0.93 -18.30 -9.28
N GLU A 205 -0.36 -18.19 -8.95
CA GLU A 205 -0.92 -17.08 -8.18
C GLU A 205 -0.33 -17.02 -6.76
N GLN A 206 -0.26 -18.16 -6.05
CA GLN A 206 0.31 -18.20 -4.70
C GLN A 206 1.78 -17.77 -4.65
N ILE A 207 2.57 -18.15 -5.66
CA ILE A 207 3.97 -17.72 -5.77
C ILE A 207 4.04 -16.22 -6.04
N SER A 208 3.18 -15.71 -6.94
CA SER A 208 3.08 -14.26 -7.17
C SER A 208 2.73 -13.51 -5.88
N ASP A 209 1.79 -14.01 -5.09
CA ASP A 209 1.38 -13.41 -3.82
C ASP A 209 2.51 -13.39 -2.78
N ILE A 210 3.32 -14.47 -2.70
CA ILE A 210 4.49 -14.51 -1.80
C ILE A 210 5.51 -13.44 -2.16
N LEU A 211 5.76 -13.23 -3.47
CA LEU A 211 6.69 -12.20 -3.93
C LEU A 211 6.15 -10.80 -3.66
N ASP A 212 4.90 -10.55 -4.06
CA ASP A 212 4.26 -9.27 -3.83
C ASP A 212 4.28 -8.90 -2.33
N TYR A 213 4.00 -9.89 -1.46
CA TYR A 213 4.08 -9.69 -0.02
C TYR A 213 5.51 -9.40 0.44
N SER A 214 6.51 -10.12 -0.08
CA SER A 214 7.92 -9.90 0.23
C SER A 214 8.37 -8.48 -0.14
N GLU A 215 8.01 -7.99 -1.35
CA GLU A 215 8.31 -6.62 -1.78
C GLU A 215 7.64 -5.57 -0.89
N VAL A 216 6.39 -5.81 -0.47
CA VAL A 216 5.65 -4.93 0.45
C VAL A 216 6.30 -4.89 1.82
N ASP A 217 6.60 -6.07 2.40
CA ASP A 217 7.15 -6.20 3.76
C ASP A 217 8.52 -5.51 3.90
N MET A 218 9.30 -5.53 2.83
CA MET A 218 10.63 -4.91 2.79
C MET A 218 10.63 -3.44 2.36
N GLY A 219 9.49 -2.90 1.97
CA GLY A 219 9.42 -1.54 1.44
C GLY A 219 10.20 -1.32 0.14
N SER A 220 10.51 -2.40 -0.60
CA SER A 220 11.27 -2.38 -1.86
C SER A 220 10.38 -2.28 -3.10
N LEU A 221 9.08 -2.05 -2.92
CA LEU A 221 8.08 -2.04 -3.97
C LEU A 221 8.33 -0.92 -4.99
N ALA A 222 8.66 -1.29 -6.23
CA ALA A 222 8.78 -0.34 -7.34
C ALA A 222 7.40 -0.02 -7.92
N ILE A 223 7.11 1.27 -8.13
CA ILE A 223 5.89 1.75 -8.77
C ILE A 223 6.18 2.10 -10.22
N ILE A 224 5.47 1.47 -11.15
CA ILE A 224 5.61 1.67 -12.59
C ILE A 224 4.30 2.24 -13.11
N ASN A 225 4.25 3.57 -13.27
CA ASN A 225 3.05 4.23 -13.77
C ASN A 225 2.93 4.09 -15.27
N GLU A 226 1.73 3.76 -15.74
CA GLU A 226 1.36 3.66 -17.14
C GLU A 226 -0.03 4.24 -17.41
N ASP A 227 -0.26 4.69 -18.63
CA ASP A 227 -1.56 5.21 -19.05
C ASP A 227 -2.50 4.05 -19.32
N TYR A 228 -3.74 4.16 -18.84
CA TYR A 228 -4.73 3.11 -19.03
C TYR A 228 -6.13 3.65 -19.33
N MET A 229 -6.90 2.85 -20.06
CA MET A 229 -8.33 3.07 -20.30
C MET A 229 -9.14 2.49 -19.13
N THR A 230 -9.91 3.33 -18.46
CA THR A 230 -10.72 2.96 -17.29
C THR A 230 -11.64 1.78 -17.58
N ALA A 231 -12.36 1.84 -18.71
CA ALA A 231 -13.28 0.77 -19.12
C ALA A 231 -12.57 -0.56 -19.36
N SER A 232 -11.36 -0.55 -19.98
CA SER A 232 -10.60 -1.76 -20.27
C SER A 232 -10.15 -2.45 -19.00
N VAL A 233 -9.57 -1.70 -18.05
CA VAL A 233 -9.08 -2.27 -16.78
C VAL A 233 -10.22 -2.90 -15.98
N ILE A 234 -11.36 -2.22 -15.86
CA ILE A 234 -12.51 -2.75 -15.14
C ILE A 234 -13.06 -4.02 -15.83
N ASN A 235 -13.18 -3.99 -17.16
CA ASN A 235 -13.66 -5.15 -17.92
C ASN A 235 -12.73 -6.37 -17.82
N ASP A 236 -11.40 -6.15 -17.86
CA ASP A 236 -10.41 -7.21 -17.68
C ASP A 236 -10.55 -7.90 -16.33
N ILE A 237 -10.74 -7.10 -15.25
CA ILE A 237 -10.91 -7.62 -13.89
C ILE A 237 -12.20 -8.44 -13.80
N ILE A 238 -13.33 -7.92 -14.30
CA ILE A 238 -14.61 -8.62 -14.28
C ILE A 238 -14.50 -9.96 -15.02
N THR A 239 -13.87 -9.95 -16.20
CA THR A 239 -13.67 -11.16 -17.00
C THR A 239 -12.83 -12.20 -16.27
N SER A 240 -11.77 -11.77 -15.58
CA SER A 240 -10.91 -12.69 -14.80
C SER A 240 -11.62 -13.30 -13.58
N LEU A 241 -12.66 -12.64 -13.05
CA LEU A 241 -13.42 -13.10 -11.89
C LEU A 241 -14.64 -13.97 -12.23
N LYS A 242 -15.10 -13.97 -13.49
CA LYS A 242 -16.25 -14.79 -13.93
C LYS A 242 -16.13 -16.27 -13.50
N PRO A 243 -14.97 -16.95 -13.64
CA PRO A 243 -14.84 -18.35 -13.24
C PRO A 243 -14.96 -18.61 -11.74
N LEU A 244 -14.77 -17.59 -10.91
CA LEU A 244 -14.86 -17.69 -9.43
C LEU A 244 -16.27 -17.53 -8.92
N LYS A 245 -17.19 -17.00 -9.74
CA LYS A 245 -18.58 -16.76 -9.38
C LYS A 245 -19.38 -18.06 -9.43
N SER A 246 -20.04 -18.44 -8.33
CA SER A 246 -21.04 -19.50 -8.35
C SER A 246 -22.34 -19.04 -9.02
N GLU A 247 -23.15 -19.98 -9.53
CA GLU A 247 -24.40 -19.63 -10.19
C GLU A 247 -25.44 -18.97 -9.26
N GLU A 248 -25.38 -19.30 -7.96
CA GLU A 248 -26.31 -18.79 -6.94
C GLU A 248 -25.93 -17.40 -6.42
N LEU A 249 -24.74 -16.91 -6.76
CA LEU A 249 -24.21 -15.65 -6.28
C LEU A 249 -24.41 -14.54 -7.32
N GLU A 250 -24.91 -13.38 -6.90
CA GLU A 250 -24.98 -12.20 -7.78
C GLU A 250 -23.72 -11.33 -7.61
N LEU A 251 -23.05 -11.04 -8.73
CA LEU A 251 -21.97 -10.03 -8.80
C LEU A 251 -22.50 -8.82 -9.56
N ILE A 252 -22.55 -7.69 -8.86
CA ILE A 252 -23.15 -6.46 -9.38
C ILE A 252 -22.05 -5.40 -9.45
N VAL A 253 -21.80 -4.89 -10.66
CA VAL A 253 -20.72 -3.91 -10.90
C VAL A 253 -21.32 -2.56 -11.31
N ASP A 254 -21.19 -1.59 -10.43
CA ASP A 254 -21.66 -0.22 -10.57
C ASP A 254 -20.51 0.71 -10.90
N VAL A 255 -20.45 1.22 -12.11
CA VAL A 255 -19.40 2.13 -12.58
C VAL A 255 -20.00 3.49 -12.86
N ASP A 256 -19.47 4.53 -12.23
CA ASP A 256 -19.84 5.91 -12.51
C ASP A 256 -19.45 6.27 -13.95
N PRO A 257 -20.43 6.55 -14.83
CA PRO A 257 -20.15 6.93 -16.22
C PRO A 257 -19.26 8.15 -16.38
N THR A 258 -19.20 9.00 -15.36
CA THR A 258 -18.43 10.26 -15.39
C THR A 258 -16.95 10.08 -15.03
N LEU A 259 -16.50 8.86 -14.73
CA LEU A 259 -15.09 8.57 -14.57
C LEU A 259 -14.30 8.98 -15.83
N PRO A 260 -13.06 9.47 -15.68
CA PRO A 260 -12.21 9.79 -16.82
C PRO A 260 -12.00 8.58 -17.72
N SER A 261 -11.94 8.81 -19.04
CA SER A 261 -11.71 7.74 -20.03
C SER A 261 -10.31 7.15 -19.91
N MET A 262 -9.30 8.01 -19.66
CA MET A 262 -7.91 7.60 -19.47
C MET A 262 -7.30 8.22 -18.23
N MET A 263 -6.58 7.39 -17.45
CA MET A 263 -5.88 7.78 -16.24
C MET A 263 -4.47 7.14 -16.23
N ASN A 264 -3.64 7.55 -15.28
CA ASN A 264 -2.26 7.06 -15.14
C ASN A 264 -2.01 6.62 -13.69
N THR A 265 -1.51 5.40 -13.53
CA THR A 265 -1.07 4.78 -12.27
C THR A 265 -0.30 3.49 -12.56
N ASP A 266 0.14 2.76 -11.54
CA ASP A 266 0.58 1.37 -11.70
C ASP A 266 -0.64 0.44 -11.87
N VAL A 267 -0.96 0.14 -13.13
CA VAL A 267 -2.14 -0.65 -13.52
C VAL A 267 -2.05 -2.09 -13.01
N SER A 268 -0.85 -2.65 -12.96
CA SER A 268 -0.63 -4.01 -12.46
C SER A 268 -1.05 -4.12 -11.00
N LYS A 269 -0.59 -3.19 -10.16
CA LYS A 269 -0.97 -3.14 -8.74
C LYS A 269 -2.43 -2.78 -8.54
N LEU A 270 -2.96 -1.83 -9.32
CA LEU A 270 -4.38 -1.48 -9.29
C LEU A 270 -5.27 -2.70 -9.60
N LYS A 271 -4.96 -3.46 -10.66
CA LYS A 271 -5.70 -4.69 -11.00
C LYS A 271 -5.64 -5.73 -9.87
N LYS A 272 -4.47 -5.95 -9.27
CA LYS A 272 -4.30 -6.88 -8.14
C LYS A 272 -5.08 -6.45 -6.90
N ILE A 273 -5.06 -5.17 -6.54
CA ILE A 273 -5.86 -4.61 -5.44
C ILE A 273 -7.34 -4.98 -5.62
N ILE A 274 -7.90 -4.62 -6.77
CA ILE A 274 -9.33 -4.82 -7.05
C ILE A 274 -9.64 -6.32 -7.08
N TRP A 275 -8.80 -7.11 -7.75
CA TRP A 275 -8.98 -8.56 -7.87
C TRP A 275 -9.01 -9.26 -6.51
N HIS A 276 -8.03 -8.99 -5.62
CA HIS A 276 -7.98 -9.62 -4.29
C HIS A 276 -9.19 -9.29 -3.43
N VAL A 277 -9.66 -8.05 -3.47
CA VAL A 277 -10.82 -7.65 -2.66
C VAL A 277 -12.11 -8.28 -3.21
N MET A 278 -12.31 -8.26 -4.53
CA MET A 278 -13.48 -8.88 -5.16
C MET A 278 -13.46 -10.41 -5.04
N ALA A 279 -12.28 -11.05 -5.22
CA ALA A 279 -12.14 -12.49 -5.06
C ALA A 279 -12.45 -12.93 -3.62
N ASN A 280 -12.04 -12.15 -2.62
CA ASN A 280 -12.42 -12.40 -1.22
C ASN A 280 -13.94 -12.29 -1.03
N GLY A 281 -14.60 -11.26 -1.56
CA GLY A 281 -16.05 -11.11 -1.52
C GLY A 281 -16.76 -12.33 -2.10
N LEU A 282 -16.35 -12.79 -3.30
CA LEU A 282 -16.92 -13.98 -3.94
C LEU A 282 -16.64 -15.27 -3.15
N LYS A 283 -15.46 -15.41 -2.56
CA LYS A 283 -15.04 -16.59 -1.82
C LYS A 283 -15.79 -16.77 -0.50
N TYR A 284 -16.03 -15.67 0.21
CA TYR A 284 -16.63 -15.70 1.55
C TYR A 284 -18.14 -15.44 1.57
N THR A 285 -18.75 -15.27 0.40
CA THR A 285 -20.21 -15.17 0.23
C THR A 285 -20.73 -16.45 -0.43
N LYS A 286 -21.62 -17.16 0.24
CA LYS A 286 -22.25 -18.39 -0.30
C LYS A 286 -23.56 -18.08 -1.01
N GLU A 287 -24.37 -17.22 -0.43
CA GLU A 287 -25.69 -16.81 -0.91
C GLU A 287 -25.80 -15.29 -0.84
N GLY A 288 -26.55 -14.70 -1.76
CA GLY A 288 -26.70 -13.25 -1.84
C GLY A 288 -25.86 -12.62 -2.93
N GLY A 289 -25.03 -11.64 -2.62
CA GLY A 289 -24.28 -10.94 -3.67
C GLY A 289 -23.06 -10.18 -3.20
N VAL A 290 -22.22 -9.85 -4.19
CA VAL A 290 -21.10 -8.94 -4.08
C VAL A 290 -21.39 -7.72 -4.95
N TYR A 291 -21.36 -6.55 -4.33
CA TYR A 291 -21.56 -5.27 -4.98
C TYR A 291 -20.24 -4.51 -5.06
N VAL A 292 -19.87 -4.13 -6.26
CA VAL A 292 -18.62 -3.39 -6.53
C VAL A 292 -18.96 -2.05 -7.15
N ARG A 293 -18.50 -0.98 -6.54
CA ARG A 293 -18.77 0.37 -6.99
C ARG A 293 -17.48 1.12 -7.31
N PHE A 294 -17.42 1.71 -8.49
CA PHE A 294 -16.34 2.58 -8.94
C PHE A 294 -16.85 4.01 -9.08
N THR A 295 -16.27 4.94 -8.33
CA THR A 295 -16.63 6.35 -8.37
C THR A 295 -15.37 7.21 -8.34
N LYS A 296 -15.52 8.53 -8.57
CA LYS A 296 -14.43 9.48 -8.39
C LYS A 296 -14.76 10.50 -7.30
N ARG A 297 -13.69 11.03 -6.73
CA ARG A 297 -13.74 12.24 -5.93
C ARG A 297 -12.73 13.22 -6.50
N ASP A 298 -13.20 14.39 -6.91
CA ASP A 298 -12.34 15.43 -7.46
C ASP A 298 -11.48 16.05 -6.37
N GLU A 299 -10.17 16.22 -6.65
CA GLU A 299 -9.17 16.75 -5.75
C GLU A 299 -8.28 17.76 -6.49
N PRO A 300 -7.57 18.67 -5.80
CA PRO A 300 -6.73 19.67 -6.46
C PRO A 300 -5.60 19.10 -7.32
N TYR A 301 -5.16 17.88 -7.06
CA TYR A 301 -4.08 17.18 -7.80
C TYR A 301 -4.61 16.29 -8.94
N GLY A 302 -5.90 16.16 -9.13
CA GLY A 302 -6.54 15.25 -10.08
C GLY A 302 -7.80 14.64 -9.50
N ILE A 303 -7.89 13.32 -9.47
CA ILE A 303 -9.01 12.63 -8.82
C ILE A 303 -8.51 11.54 -7.88
N ASN A 304 -9.35 11.15 -6.94
CA ASN A 304 -9.26 9.87 -6.27
C ASN A 304 -10.22 8.89 -6.93
N LEU A 305 -9.71 7.77 -7.44
CA LEU A 305 -10.53 6.63 -7.81
C LEU A 305 -10.99 5.95 -6.52
N CYS A 306 -12.29 5.96 -6.28
CA CYS A 306 -12.91 5.35 -5.11
C CYS A 306 -13.52 4.00 -5.52
N ILE A 307 -13.09 2.94 -4.88
CA ILE A 307 -13.52 1.55 -5.12
C ILE A 307 -14.16 1.07 -3.83
N GLU A 308 -15.41 0.66 -3.89
CA GLU A 308 -16.12 0.05 -2.77
C GLU A 308 -16.56 -1.35 -3.17
N VAL A 309 -16.17 -2.35 -2.37
CA VAL A 309 -16.59 -3.74 -2.52
C VAL A 309 -17.34 -4.14 -1.27
N THR A 310 -18.61 -4.47 -1.42
CA THR A 310 -19.48 -4.89 -0.31
C THR A 310 -20.05 -6.28 -0.61
N ASP A 311 -19.92 -7.19 0.34
CA ASP A 311 -20.45 -8.53 0.26
C ASP A 311 -21.51 -8.80 1.35
N THR A 312 -22.39 -9.74 1.09
CA THR A 312 -23.39 -10.23 2.05
C THR A 312 -22.95 -11.54 2.71
N GLY A 313 -21.64 -11.77 2.80
CA GLY A 313 -21.04 -13.01 3.29
C GLY A 313 -21.01 -13.14 4.81
N VAL A 314 -20.15 -14.01 5.29
CA VAL A 314 -20.07 -14.36 6.72
C VAL A 314 -19.61 -13.20 7.61
N GLY A 315 -18.91 -12.20 7.04
CA GLY A 315 -18.33 -11.10 7.80
C GLY A 315 -17.28 -11.53 8.82
N MET A 316 -16.79 -10.56 9.58
CA MET A 316 -15.71 -10.72 10.56
C MET A 316 -16.08 -10.06 11.88
N THR A 317 -15.50 -10.55 12.97
CA THR A 317 -15.50 -9.88 14.28
C THR A 317 -14.55 -8.69 14.27
N SER A 318 -14.67 -7.77 15.25
CA SER A 318 -13.78 -6.61 15.36
C SER A 318 -12.31 -7.02 15.50
N GLN A 319 -12.02 -8.09 16.26
CA GLN A 319 -10.66 -8.60 16.43
C GLN A 319 -10.07 -9.17 15.12
N GLU A 320 -10.88 -9.87 14.32
CA GLU A 320 -10.47 -10.39 13.02
C GLU A 320 -10.25 -9.24 12.01
N THR A 321 -11.13 -8.22 12.04
CA THR A 321 -11.02 -7.05 11.15
C THR A 321 -9.73 -6.26 11.40
N GLU A 322 -9.30 -6.12 12.66
CA GLU A 322 -8.04 -5.44 13.00
C GLU A 322 -6.81 -6.19 12.47
N ARG A 323 -6.88 -7.51 12.39
CA ARG A 323 -5.76 -8.38 12.00
C ARG A 323 -5.76 -8.82 10.55
N ILE A 324 -6.83 -8.60 9.79
CA ILE A 324 -6.99 -9.14 8.43
C ILE A 324 -5.92 -8.61 7.45
N THR A 325 -5.26 -7.52 7.77
CA THR A 325 -4.13 -6.96 7.00
C THR A 325 -2.76 -7.46 7.45
N GLU A 326 -2.69 -8.29 8.51
CA GLU A 326 -1.46 -8.97 8.91
C GLU A 326 -1.14 -10.09 7.90
N GLY A 327 0.14 -10.22 7.52
CA GLY A 327 0.57 -11.30 6.63
C GLY A 327 0.33 -12.68 7.25
N PHE A 328 -0.11 -13.64 6.42
CA PHE A 328 -0.41 -15.03 6.80
C PHE A 328 -1.55 -15.19 7.81
N TYR A 329 -2.28 -14.12 8.12
CA TYR A 329 -3.44 -14.20 8.98
C TYR A 329 -4.68 -14.68 8.20
N GLN A 330 -5.44 -15.59 8.79
CA GLN A 330 -6.72 -16.07 8.28
C GLN A 330 -7.74 -16.01 9.41
N ALA A 331 -8.85 -15.30 9.18
CA ALA A 331 -10.02 -15.37 10.04
C ALA A 331 -10.59 -16.79 9.95
N ASP A 332 -10.82 -17.42 11.10
CA ASP A 332 -11.49 -18.73 11.20
C ASP A 332 -10.75 -19.96 10.61
N SER A 333 -9.50 -20.19 11.05
CA SER A 333 -8.71 -21.38 10.70
C SER A 333 -9.32 -22.74 11.16
N GLY A 334 -10.47 -22.70 11.84
CA GLY A 334 -11.10 -23.88 12.47
C GLY A 334 -12.35 -24.44 11.77
N ARG A 335 -13.05 -23.68 10.93
CA ARG A 335 -14.40 -24.05 10.45
C ARG A 335 -14.52 -24.53 9.01
N SER A 336 -13.55 -24.27 8.15
CA SER A 336 -13.60 -24.75 6.76
C SER A 336 -12.19 -25.01 6.23
N ARG A 337 -11.79 -26.30 6.22
CA ARG A 337 -10.57 -26.78 5.54
C ARG A 337 -10.61 -26.62 4.02
N SER A 338 -11.67 -26.05 3.44
CA SER A 338 -11.90 -25.94 1.99
C SER A 338 -11.48 -24.58 1.39
N THR A 339 -11.17 -23.56 2.19
CA THR A 339 -10.78 -22.25 1.68
C THR A 339 -9.24 -22.14 1.61
N ASN A 340 -8.65 -22.69 0.54
CA ASN A 340 -7.23 -22.63 0.27
C ASN A 340 -6.79 -21.19 -0.06
N GLY A 341 -5.93 -20.60 0.75
CA GLY A 341 -5.22 -19.33 0.50
C GLY A 341 -4.12 -19.18 1.53
N LEU A 342 -3.10 -18.40 1.26
CA LEU A 342 -1.96 -18.16 2.16
C LEU A 342 -2.26 -17.10 3.25
N GLY A 343 -3.38 -16.37 3.15
CA GLY A 343 -3.68 -15.23 4.04
C GLY A 343 -2.85 -13.99 3.72
N LEU A 344 -2.38 -13.86 2.48
CA LEU A 344 -1.54 -12.73 2.04
C LEU A 344 -2.33 -11.65 1.30
N GLY A 345 -3.48 -11.97 0.70
CA GLY A 345 -4.18 -11.07 -0.21
C GLY A 345 -4.50 -9.69 0.40
N MET A 346 -4.99 -9.62 1.63
CA MET A 346 -5.33 -8.33 2.26
C MET A 346 -4.10 -7.54 2.73
N SER A 347 -3.02 -8.20 3.11
CA SER A 347 -1.75 -7.53 3.43
C SER A 347 -1.10 -6.94 2.17
N ILE A 348 -1.15 -7.67 1.03
CA ILE A 348 -0.72 -7.17 -0.28
C ILE A 348 -1.55 -5.95 -0.68
N VAL A 349 -2.89 -6.03 -0.57
CA VAL A 349 -3.78 -4.90 -0.86
C VAL A 349 -3.41 -3.68 -0.02
N ALA A 350 -3.22 -3.83 1.30
CA ALA A 350 -2.84 -2.74 2.18
C ALA A 350 -1.50 -2.11 1.77
N GLY A 351 -0.49 -2.94 1.46
CA GLY A 351 0.82 -2.50 0.99
C GLY A 351 0.75 -1.76 -0.35
N PHE A 352 0.04 -2.30 -1.33
CA PHE A 352 -0.11 -1.66 -2.64
C PHE A 352 -0.89 -0.35 -2.57
N VAL A 353 -1.99 -0.30 -1.79
CA VAL A 353 -2.74 0.94 -1.56
C VAL A 353 -1.85 2.00 -0.93
N SER A 354 -1.05 1.64 0.08
CA SER A 354 -0.09 2.55 0.72
C SER A 354 0.97 3.04 -0.26
N ALA A 355 1.55 2.16 -1.08
CA ALA A 355 2.57 2.48 -2.07
C ALA A 355 2.04 3.39 -3.19
N LEU A 356 0.76 3.27 -3.54
CA LEU A 356 0.05 4.16 -4.46
C LEU A 356 -0.45 5.45 -3.79
N ASN A 357 -0.02 5.75 -2.56
CA ASN A 357 -0.47 6.89 -1.76
C ASN A 357 -1.99 6.93 -1.55
N GLY A 358 -2.61 5.77 -1.53
CA GLY A 358 -4.04 5.60 -1.33
C GLY A 358 -4.40 5.37 0.14
N PHE A 359 -5.69 5.16 0.35
CA PHE A 359 -6.26 4.90 1.66
C PHE A 359 -7.29 3.78 1.57
N MET A 360 -7.32 2.90 2.58
CA MET A 360 -8.26 1.78 2.67
C MET A 360 -8.96 1.75 4.02
N THR A 361 -10.24 1.41 4.02
CA THR A 361 -11.03 1.12 5.23
C THR A 361 -11.78 -0.18 5.06
N ILE A 362 -11.88 -0.94 6.13
CA ILE A 362 -12.62 -2.20 6.19
C ILE A 362 -13.66 -2.09 7.28
N ASN A 363 -14.92 -2.30 6.92
CA ASN A 363 -16.04 -2.38 7.85
C ASN A 363 -16.67 -3.76 7.71
N SER A 364 -16.66 -4.54 8.77
CA SER A 364 -17.21 -5.88 8.77
C SER A 364 -17.99 -6.16 10.05
N LYS A 365 -19.01 -6.99 9.94
CA LYS A 365 -19.76 -7.50 11.08
C LYS A 365 -20.08 -8.97 10.82
N TYR A 366 -19.73 -9.79 11.78
CA TYR A 366 -20.01 -11.23 11.69
C TYR A 366 -21.50 -11.51 11.44
N GLY A 367 -21.79 -12.32 10.43
CA GLY A 367 -23.15 -12.62 9.97
C GLY A 367 -23.82 -11.56 9.10
N SER A 368 -23.10 -10.46 8.73
CA SER A 368 -23.68 -9.34 7.96
C SER A 368 -22.82 -8.91 6.77
N GLY A 369 -21.73 -9.63 6.49
CA GLY A 369 -20.83 -9.32 5.37
C GLY A 369 -19.73 -8.32 5.69
N THR A 370 -19.02 -7.89 4.64
CA THR A 370 -17.87 -6.97 4.71
C THR A 370 -17.99 -5.89 3.65
N ALA A 371 -17.58 -4.67 3.99
CA ALA A 371 -17.42 -3.55 3.07
C ALA A 371 -15.96 -3.06 3.12
N VAL A 372 -15.26 -3.16 2.01
CA VAL A 372 -13.91 -2.63 1.81
C VAL A 372 -14.00 -1.41 0.91
N ARG A 373 -13.49 -0.27 1.40
CA ARG A 373 -13.44 0.99 0.66
C ARG A 373 -11.99 1.39 0.44
N ILE A 374 -11.65 1.67 -0.80
CA ILE A 374 -10.31 2.03 -1.24
C ILE A 374 -10.39 3.34 -2.02
N SER A 375 -9.45 4.24 -1.76
CA SER A 375 -9.32 5.52 -2.45
C SER A 375 -7.88 5.67 -2.91
N ILE A 376 -7.65 5.74 -4.24
CA ILE A 376 -6.31 5.82 -4.83
C ILE A 376 -6.20 7.07 -5.69
N PRO A 377 -5.22 7.96 -5.44
CA PRO A 377 -4.96 9.11 -6.29
C PRO A 377 -4.65 8.68 -7.72
N GLN A 378 -5.24 9.38 -8.69
CA GLN A 378 -5.03 9.14 -10.11
C GLN A 378 -4.67 10.44 -10.81
N HIS A 379 -3.72 10.35 -11.73
CA HIS A 379 -3.49 11.44 -12.68
C HIS A 379 -4.40 11.25 -13.89
N VAL A 380 -5.16 12.29 -14.25
CA VAL A 380 -6.10 12.24 -15.38
C VAL A 380 -5.37 12.58 -16.67
N ILE A 381 -5.40 11.67 -17.64
CA ILE A 381 -4.81 11.85 -18.98
C ILE A 381 -5.86 12.38 -19.95
N ASP A 382 -7.06 11.75 -19.97
CA ASP A 382 -8.19 12.23 -20.74
C ASP A 382 -9.42 12.37 -19.81
N PRO A 383 -9.90 13.61 -19.58
CA PRO A 383 -11.05 13.88 -18.72
C PRO A 383 -12.40 13.52 -19.36
N GLY A 384 -12.41 13.09 -20.61
CA GLY A 384 -13.62 12.57 -21.26
C GLY A 384 -14.24 11.44 -20.41
N HIS A 385 -15.56 11.32 -20.46
CA HIS A 385 -16.26 10.29 -19.68
C HIS A 385 -15.93 8.88 -20.20
N CYS A 386 -15.74 7.92 -19.31
CA CYS A 386 -15.46 6.52 -19.69
C CYS A 386 -16.65 5.84 -20.38
N MET A 387 -17.86 6.38 -20.20
CA MET A 387 -19.06 5.94 -20.88
C MET A 387 -19.87 7.13 -21.37
N THR A 388 -20.21 7.11 -22.65
CA THR A 388 -21.06 8.14 -23.29
C THR A 388 -22.06 7.47 -24.21
N ILE A 389 -23.20 8.12 -24.40
CA ILE A 389 -24.22 7.71 -25.37
C ILE A 389 -24.35 8.84 -26.40
N ALA A 390 -24.20 8.48 -27.66
CA ALA A 390 -24.14 9.44 -28.76
C ALA A 390 -25.50 10.14 -29.01
N ASN A 391 -26.58 9.36 -29.19
CA ASN A 391 -27.89 9.86 -29.65
C ASN A 391 -28.96 9.74 -28.56
N LYS A 392 -28.74 10.37 -27.40
CA LYS A 392 -29.62 10.22 -26.22
C LYS A 392 -31.08 10.60 -26.48
N GLU A 393 -31.33 11.61 -27.34
CA GLU A 393 -32.64 12.13 -27.59
C GLU A 393 -33.51 11.19 -28.45
N GLU A 394 -32.88 10.29 -29.20
CA GLU A 394 -33.55 9.32 -30.05
C GLU A 394 -33.86 8.01 -29.28
N LEU A 395 -33.29 7.83 -28.08
CA LEU A 395 -33.44 6.62 -27.32
C LEU A 395 -34.63 6.65 -26.35
N SER A 396 -35.52 5.69 -26.51
CA SER A 396 -36.62 5.40 -25.58
C SER A 396 -36.42 4.00 -25.01
N ILE A 397 -36.01 3.90 -23.73
CA ILE A 397 -35.53 2.65 -23.12
C ILE A 397 -36.55 2.15 -22.12
N GLY A 398 -36.96 0.89 -22.28
CA GLY A 398 -37.68 0.11 -21.30
C GLY A 398 -36.77 -0.92 -20.60
N ALA A 399 -37.14 -1.29 -19.38
CA ALA A 399 -36.47 -2.37 -18.66
C ALA A 399 -37.52 -3.25 -17.95
N PHE A 400 -37.66 -4.48 -18.43
CA PHE A 400 -38.50 -5.50 -17.80
C PHE A 400 -37.64 -6.35 -16.86
N LEU A 401 -37.53 -5.88 -15.62
CA LEU A 401 -36.62 -6.40 -14.58
C LEU A 401 -37.35 -6.46 -13.24
N HIS A 402 -37.60 -7.67 -12.78
CA HIS A 402 -38.30 -7.96 -11.52
C HIS A 402 -37.28 -8.28 -10.41
N PHE A 403 -36.78 -7.24 -9.69
CA PHE A 403 -35.76 -7.42 -8.67
C PHE A 403 -36.30 -8.11 -7.39
N GLU A 404 -37.62 -8.11 -7.16
CA GLU A 404 -38.19 -8.81 -6.01
C GLU A 404 -38.02 -10.35 -6.07
N LYS A 405 -37.61 -10.88 -7.22
CA LYS A 405 -37.25 -12.31 -7.37
C LYS A 405 -36.05 -12.71 -6.51
N TYR A 406 -35.15 -11.77 -6.19
CA TYR A 406 -34.03 -12.04 -5.33
C TYR A 406 -34.47 -12.11 -3.87
N ALA A 407 -34.15 -13.21 -3.19
CA ALA A 407 -34.52 -13.41 -1.77
C ALA A 407 -33.81 -12.43 -0.84
N ASN A 408 -32.54 -12.09 -1.15
CA ASN A 408 -31.74 -11.19 -0.34
C ASN A 408 -32.13 -9.73 -0.62
N ALA A 409 -32.44 -8.97 0.45
CA ALA A 409 -32.87 -7.57 0.34
C ALA A 409 -31.74 -6.65 -0.13
N ASP A 410 -30.50 -6.92 0.29
CA ASP A 410 -29.33 -6.10 -0.08
C ASP A 410 -29.05 -6.24 -1.58
N VAL A 411 -29.20 -7.43 -2.16
CA VAL A 411 -29.06 -7.66 -3.62
C VAL A 411 -30.09 -6.84 -4.41
N ARG A 412 -31.33 -6.77 -3.93
CA ARG A 412 -32.37 -5.94 -4.54
C ARG A 412 -32.00 -4.46 -4.51
N GLU A 413 -31.48 -4.00 -3.37
CA GLU A 413 -31.05 -2.61 -3.20
C GLU A 413 -29.85 -2.30 -4.10
N TYR A 414 -28.87 -3.20 -4.21
CA TYR A 414 -27.69 -3.03 -5.07
C TYR A 414 -28.09 -2.87 -6.55
N TYR A 415 -29.00 -3.70 -7.07
CA TYR A 415 -29.49 -3.54 -8.43
C TYR A 415 -30.25 -2.25 -8.65
N ASN A 416 -31.10 -1.85 -7.71
CA ASN A 416 -31.82 -0.56 -7.80
C ASN A 416 -30.86 0.63 -7.74
N THR A 417 -29.84 0.56 -6.88
CA THR A 417 -28.83 1.62 -6.74
C THR A 417 -27.98 1.73 -8.00
N MET A 418 -27.50 0.60 -8.55
CA MET A 418 -26.75 0.58 -9.81
C MET A 418 -27.55 1.18 -10.95
N LEU A 419 -28.83 0.78 -11.13
CA LEU A 419 -29.68 1.31 -12.18
C LEU A 419 -29.90 2.82 -12.05
N LYS A 420 -30.11 3.30 -10.81
CA LYS A 420 -30.25 4.72 -10.52
C LYS A 420 -28.95 5.50 -10.82
N ASN A 421 -27.80 4.97 -10.44
CA ASN A 421 -26.50 5.62 -10.68
C ASN A 421 -26.21 5.68 -12.17
N LEU A 422 -26.42 4.58 -12.89
CA LEU A 422 -26.24 4.51 -14.34
C LEU A 422 -27.11 5.52 -15.08
N THR A 423 -28.41 5.56 -14.78
CA THR A 423 -29.35 6.47 -15.41
C THR A 423 -29.04 7.94 -15.13
N SER A 424 -28.67 8.24 -13.87
CA SER A 424 -28.29 9.59 -13.46
C SER A 424 -26.97 10.03 -14.11
N GLY A 425 -25.95 9.18 -14.13
CA GLY A 425 -24.64 9.49 -14.71
C GLY A 425 -24.70 9.66 -16.23
N LEU A 426 -25.44 8.82 -16.93
CA LEU A 426 -25.67 8.94 -18.36
C LEU A 426 -26.72 10.02 -18.73
N LYS A 427 -27.41 10.59 -17.74
CA LYS A 427 -28.52 11.55 -17.92
C LYS A 427 -29.60 11.01 -18.86
N MET A 428 -30.05 9.78 -18.60
CA MET A 428 -31.04 9.06 -19.38
C MET A 428 -32.24 8.65 -18.53
N GLN A 429 -33.37 8.41 -19.16
CA GLN A 429 -34.57 7.88 -18.52
C GLN A 429 -34.77 6.42 -18.96
N ILE A 430 -34.77 5.51 -18.02
CA ILE A 430 -35.16 4.11 -18.23
C ILE A 430 -36.49 3.87 -17.53
N ARG A 431 -37.45 3.32 -18.26
CA ARG A 431 -38.77 3.00 -17.71
C ARG A 431 -38.79 1.55 -17.28
N LYS A 432 -38.55 1.33 -15.97
CA LYS A 432 -38.59 -0.01 -15.37
C LYS A 432 -40.02 -0.46 -15.15
N VAL A 433 -40.31 -1.71 -15.51
CA VAL A 433 -41.52 -2.42 -15.23
C VAL A 433 -41.22 -3.79 -14.59
N ASP A 434 -42.09 -4.24 -13.68
CA ASP A 434 -41.85 -5.44 -12.88
C ASP A 434 -42.74 -6.64 -13.31
N ASN A 435 -43.70 -6.44 -14.21
CA ASN A 435 -44.58 -7.49 -14.68
C ASN A 435 -45.01 -7.25 -16.14
N ALA A 436 -45.52 -8.32 -16.78
CA ALA A 436 -45.91 -8.32 -18.19
C ALA A 436 -47.07 -7.38 -18.50
N ASP A 437 -48.05 -7.22 -17.60
CA ASP A 437 -49.16 -6.30 -17.83
C ASP A 437 -48.71 -4.84 -17.81
N ALA A 438 -47.76 -4.49 -16.95
CA ALA A 438 -47.15 -3.17 -16.96
C ALA A 438 -46.32 -2.93 -18.23
N LEU A 439 -45.62 -3.96 -18.74
CA LEU A 439 -44.89 -3.90 -20.01
C LEU A 439 -45.87 -3.67 -21.18
N ARG A 440 -46.98 -4.40 -21.29
CA ARG A 440 -47.99 -4.23 -22.33
C ARG A 440 -48.59 -2.81 -22.29
N LYS A 441 -48.91 -2.29 -21.11
CA LYS A 441 -49.40 -0.91 -20.93
C LYS A 441 -48.36 0.12 -21.33
N LEU A 442 -47.09 -0.11 -21.00
CA LEU A 442 -46.01 0.78 -21.39
C LEU A 442 -45.88 0.86 -22.91
N LEU A 443 -45.88 -0.27 -23.61
CA LEU A 443 -45.75 -0.36 -25.06
C LEU A 443 -46.99 0.17 -25.80
N THR A 444 -48.17 0.14 -25.18
CA THR A 444 -49.36 0.76 -25.75
C THR A 444 -49.27 2.30 -25.77
N ASN A 445 -48.58 2.88 -24.77
CA ASN A 445 -48.51 4.33 -24.58
C ASN A 445 -47.24 4.96 -25.14
N LEU A 446 -46.19 4.18 -25.39
CA LEU A 446 -44.88 4.67 -25.77
C LEU A 446 -44.21 3.69 -26.73
N GLN A 447 -43.64 4.26 -27.80
CA GLN A 447 -42.74 3.51 -28.67
C GLN A 447 -41.35 3.44 -28.03
N LEU A 448 -40.89 2.22 -27.74
CA LEU A 448 -39.56 1.99 -27.26
C LEU A 448 -38.61 1.71 -28.43
N THR A 449 -37.35 2.14 -28.28
CA THR A 449 -36.27 1.77 -29.20
C THR A 449 -35.55 0.53 -28.70
N HIS A 450 -35.36 0.43 -27.37
CA HIS A 450 -34.64 -0.65 -26.71
C HIS A 450 -35.40 -1.18 -25.49
N LEU A 451 -35.37 -2.51 -25.31
CA LEU A 451 -35.96 -3.16 -24.16
C LEU A 451 -34.95 -4.11 -23.49
N PHE A 452 -34.50 -3.76 -22.29
CA PHE A 452 -33.72 -4.66 -21.45
C PHE A 452 -34.62 -5.65 -20.73
N VAL A 453 -34.29 -6.95 -20.80
CA VAL A 453 -35.10 -8.03 -20.21
C VAL A 453 -34.20 -8.91 -19.36
N GLY A 454 -34.65 -9.28 -18.16
CA GLY A 454 -33.97 -10.27 -17.35
C GLY A 454 -34.27 -11.69 -17.85
N GLU A 455 -33.36 -12.63 -17.59
CA GLU A 455 -33.48 -14.02 -18.03
C GLU A 455 -34.78 -14.71 -17.52
N TYR A 456 -35.13 -14.49 -16.26
CA TYR A 456 -36.36 -15.03 -15.67
C TYR A 456 -37.60 -14.44 -16.35
N GLU A 457 -37.63 -13.13 -16.57
CA GLU A 457 -38.71 -12.39 -17.20
C GLU A 457 -38.89 -12.81 -18.66
N TYR A 458 -37.79 -13.05 -19.37
CA TYR A 458 -37.81 -13.55 -20.74
C TYR A 458 -38.48 -14.91 -20.85
N PHE A 459 -38.04 -15.89 -20.02
CA PHE A 459 -38.61 -17.21 -20.09
C PHE A 459 -40.06 -17.30 -19.60
N SER A 460 -40.50 -16.35 -18.76
CA SER A 460 -41.90 -16.27 -18.31
C SER A 460 -42.87 -15.77 -19.41
N GLU A 461 -42.38 -14.94 -20.33
CA GLU A 461 -43.17 -14.28 -21.38
C GLU A 461 -42.52 -14.41 -22.77
N LYS A 462 -41.86 -15.54 -23.02
CA LYS A 462 -40.99 -15.75 -24.19
C LYS A 462 -41.64 -15.40 -25.51
N ASP A 463 -42.80 -16.01 -25.83
CA ASP A 463 -43.47 -15.83 -27.11
C ASP A 463 -43.86 -14.35 -27.34
N TYR A 464 -44.21 -13.65 -26.27
CA TYR A 464 -44.52 -12.21 -26.36
C TYR A 464 -43.29 -11.38 -26.62
N ILE A 465 -42.18 -11.63 -25.89
CA ILE A 465 -40.95 -10.88 -26.06
C ILE A 465 -40.31 -11.14 -27.43
N ASP A 466 -40.33 -12.40 -27.89
CA ASP A 466 -39.85 -12.75 -29.23
C ASP A 466 -40.65 -12.02 -30.34
N SER A 467 -41.94 -11.77 -30.13
CA SER A 467 -42.75 -11.00 -31.07
C SER A 467 -42.39 -9.52 -31.16
N LEU A 468 -41.64 -8.96 -30.18
CA LEU A 468 -41.27 -7.55 -30.15
C LEU A 468 -39.94 -7.25 -30.89
N THR A 469 -39.17 -8.28 -31.26
CA THR A 469 -37.85 -8.12 -31.89
C THR A 469 -37.88 -7.43 -33.25
N GLY A 470 -39.05 -7.45 -33.94
CA GLY A 470 -39.25 -6.71 -35.21
C GLY A 470 -39.51 -5.21 -35.06
N ASP A 471 -39.90 -4.76 -33.87
CA ASP A 471 -40.31 -3.38 -33.61
C ASP A 471 -39.26 -2.59 -32.81
N MET A 472 -38.43 -3.28 -32.05
CA MET A 472 -37.41 -2.67 -31.19
C MET A 472 -36.26 -3.64 -30.94
N THR A 473 -35.10 -3.11 -30.49
CA THR A 473 -33.96 -3.93 -30.08
C THR A 473 -34.20 -4.51 -28.68
N VAL A 474 -34.30 -5.86 -28.60
CA VAL A 474 -34.42 -6.58 -27.32
C VAL A 474 -33.03 -7.01 -26.84
N ILE A 475 -32.68 -6.64 -25.61
CA ILE A 475 -31.41 -6.96 -24.96
C ILE A 475 -31.68 -7.80 -23.73
N LEU A 476 -31.25 -9.06 -23.78
CA LEU A 476 -31.42 -10.03 -22.72
C LEU A 476 -30.21 -10.07 -21.79
N ILE A 477 -30.43 -9.95 -20.48
CA ILE A 477 -29.39 -10.12 -19.46
C ILE A 477 -29.49 -11.55 -18.94
N ALA A 478 -28.55 -12.43 -19.36
CA ALA A 478 -28.59 -13.87 -19.07
C ALA A 478 -27.26 -14.40 -18.48
N ASN A 479 -27.31 -15.58 -17.86
CA ASN A 479 -26.11 -16.22 -17.32
C ASN A 479 -25.26 -16.94 -18.40
N ASN A 480 -25.86 -17.28 -19.55
CA ASN A 480 -25.19 -18.00 -20.62
C ASN A 480 -25.61 -17.45 -22.00
N GLU A 481 -24.64 -17.01 -22.79
CA GLU A 481 -24.87 -16.51 -24.15
C GLU A 481 -25.29 -17.61 -25.13
N ASN A 482 -24.87 -18.84 -24.91
CA ASN A 482 -25.11 -19.97 -25.82
C ASN A 482 -26.35 -20.81 -25.48
N ASN A 483 -27.34 -20.22 -24.84
CA ASN A 483 -28.59 -20.96 -24.54
C ASN A 483 -29.44 -21.14 -25.82
N PRO A 484 -29.57 -22.37 -26.34
CA PRO A 484 -30.28 -22.62 -27.62
C PRO A 484 -31.78 -22.30 -27.58
N LYS A 485 -32.33 -22.00 -26.42
CA LYS A 485 -33.75 -21.64 -26.24
C LYS A 485 -34.03 -20.14 -26.45
N ILE A 486 -33.00 -19.31 -26.67
CA ILE A 486 -33.13 -17.89 -26.91
C ILE A 486 -33.25 -17.60 -28.40
N GLY A 487 -34.12 -16.67 -28.77
CA GLY A 487 -34.33 -16.28 -30.17
C GLY A 487 -33.05 -15.66 -30.80
N SER A 488 -32.84 -15.91 -32.09
CA SER A 488 -31.64 -15.47 -32.82
C SER A 488 -31.52 -13.95 -32.95
N ASP A 489 -32.63 -13.24 -32.83
CA ASP A 489 -32.69 -11.79 -33.05
C ASP A 489 -32.56 -10.98 -31.74
N ILE A 490 -32.26 -11.67 -30.63
CA ILE A 490 -32.08 -11.07 -29.30
C ILE A 490 -30.61 -10.87 -29.03
N ARG A 491 -30.23 -9.66 -28.66
CA ARG A 491 -28.86 -9.37 -28.19
C ARG A 491 -28.71 -9.84 -26.75
N ILE A 492 -27.63 -10.57 -26.44
CA ILE A 492 -27.39 -11.11 -25.11
C ILE A 492 -26.26 -10.33 -24.44
N ILE A 493 -26.47 -9.91 -23.20
CA ILE A 493 -25.46 -9.41 -22.29
C ILE A 493 -25.29 -10.47 -21.17
N GLU A 494 -24.12 -11.06 -21.13
CA GLU A 494 -23.80 -12.09 -20.13
C GLU A 494 -23.58 -11.49 -18.75
N LYS A 495 -24.10 -12.15 -17.72
CA LYS A 495 -23.79 -11.82 -16.33
C LYS A 495 -22.33 -12.22 -15.98
N PRO A 496 -21.62 -11.51 -15.07
CA PRO A 496 -22.15 -10.42 -14.22
C PRO A 496 -22.47 -9.17 -15.03
N PHE A 497 -23.62 -8.56 -14.74
CA PHE A 497 -24.02 -7.36 -15.44
C PHE A 497 -23.01 -6.25 -15.17
N CYS A 498 -22.46 -5.72 -16.25
CA CYS A 498 -21.65 -4.51 -16.26
C CYS A 498 -22.26 -3.52 -17.26
N CYS A 499 -22.16 -2.23 -16.97
CA CYS A 499 -22.76 -1.20 -17.81
C CYS A 499 -22.09 -1.02 -19.18
N PHE A 500 -20.81 -1.42 -19.36
CA PHE A 500 -20.10 -1.21 -20.65
C PHE A 500 -20.76 -1.94 -21.83
N PRO A 501 -21.09 -3.25 -21.77
CA PRO A 501 -21.84 -3.90 -22.84
C PRO A 501 -23.21 -3.29 -23.11
N ALA A 502 -23.91 -2.82 -22.05
CA ALA A 502 -25.20 -2.17 -22.21
C ALA A 502 -25.09 -0.82 -22.95
N VAL A 503 -24.10 0.00 -22.59
CA VAL A 503 -23.83 1.26 -23.28
C VAL A 503 -23.36 1.02 -24.73
N SER A 504 -22.55 0.01 -24.98
CA SER A 504 -22.15 -0.40 -26.33
C SER A 504 -23.35 -0.83 -27.17
N ALA A 505 -24.28 -1.62 -26.62
CA ALA A 505 -25.49 -2.02 -27.33
C ALA A 505 -26.40 -0.82 -27.69
N LEU A 506 -26.50 0.17 -26.78
CA LEU A 506 -27.26 1.40 -27.05
C LEU A 506 -26.63 2.32 -28.09
N ASN A 507 -25.31 2.25 -28.30
CA ASN A 507 -24.59 3.02 -29.30
C ASN A 507 -24.53 2.33 -30.68
N SER A 508 -24.78 1.00 -30.76
CA SER A 508 -24.55 0.22 -31.98
C SER A 508 -25.69 0.31 -33.00
N ASP A 509 -26.85 0.87 -32.66
CA ASP A 509 -27.97 1.02 -33.60
C ASP A 509 -27.91 2.31 -34.41
N GLY A 510 -26.94 3.20 -34.19
CA GLY A 510 -26.65 4.33 -35.04
C GLY A 510 -25.35 4.08 -35.82
N PHE A 511 -25.44 3.53 -37.04
CA PHE A 511 -24.38 3.43 -38.02
C PHE A 511 -22.96 3.33 -37.43
N MET A 512 -22.60 2.17 -36.94
CA MET A 512 -21.17 1.84 -36.85
C MET A 512 -20.72 1.40 -38.22
N ASP A 513 -20.11 2.30 -38.98
CA ASP A 513 -19.25 1.92 -40.08
C ASP A 513 -18.22 0.91 -39.56
N GLU A 514 -18.02 -0.19 -40.30
CA GLU A 514 -16.95 -1.17 -40.06
C GLU A 514 -15.57 -0.51 -39.89
N GLU A 515 -15.39 0.72 -40.37
CA GLU A 515 -14.21 1.57 -40.17
C GLU A 515 -13.97 1.93 -38.70
N THR A 516 -14.99 2.15 -37.86
CA THR A 516 -14.81 2.57 -36.46
C THR A 516 -14.47 1.37 -35.56
N ALA A 517 -15.04 0.19 -35.86
CA ALA A 517 -14.65 -1.06 -35.21
C ALA A 517 -13.22 -1.48 -35.63
N GLY A 518 -12.86 -1.26 -36.88
CA GLY A 518 -11.50 -1.43 -37.41
C GLY A 518 -10.49 -0.44 -36.83
N LEU A 519 -10.89 0.80 -36.53
CA LEU A 519 -10.01 1.81 -35.91
C LEU A 519 -9.68 1.48 -34.44
N ILE A 520 -10.63 0.98 -33.66
CA ILE A 520 -10.40 0.51 -32.29
C ILE A 520 -9.46 -0.69 -32.29
N SER A 521 -9.69 -1.67 -33.19
CA SER A 521 -8.82 -2.83 -33.38
C SER A 521 -7.43 -2.47 -33.95
N SER A 522 -7.36 -1.58 -34.91
CA SER A 522 -6.09 -1.19 -35.55
C SER A 522 -5.27 -0.20 -34.71
N THR A 523 -5.90 0.61 -33.87
CA THR A 523 -5.21 1.49 -32.92
C THR A 523 -4.59 0.67 -31.79
N LEU A 524 -5.25 -0.41 -31.37
CA LEU A 524 -4.69 -1.39 -30.43
C LEU A 524 -3.51 -2.20 -31.01
N GLN A 525 -3.55 -2.54 -32.30
CA GLN A 525 -2.44 -3.24 -32.97
C GLN A 525 -1.24 -2.34 -33.34
N LYS A 526 -1.44 -1.04 -33.56
CA LYS A 526 -0.35 -0.11 -33.94
C LYS A 526 0.45 0.45 -32.75
N LYS A 527 -0.03 0.34 -31.50
CA LYS A 527 0.67 0.84 -30.31
C LYS A 527 1.37 -0.23 -29.46
N LEU A 528 1.36 -1.49 -29.86
CA LEU A 528 2.23 -2.49 -29.25
C LEU A 528 3.61 -2.39 -29.91
N PRO A 529 4.66 -1.98 -29.17
CA PRO A 529 6.03 -2.12 -29.70
C PRO A 529 6.28 -3.60 -29.90
N LYS A 530 6.75 -3.97 -31.11
CA LYS A 530 7.30 -5.28 -31.39
C LYS A 530 8.42 -5.53 -30.39
N LEU A 531 8.14 -6.26 -29.31
CA LEU A 531 9.17 -6.90 -28.53
C LEU A 531 9.79 -7.96 -29.42
N ALA A 532 10.96 -7.61 -29.92
CA ALA A 532 11.81 -8.48 -30.70
C ALA A 532 12.09 -9.77 -29.92
N MET A 533 11.83 -10.88 -30.56
CA MET A 533 12.51 -12.14 -30.24
C MET A 533 14.03 -11.90 -30.32
N ASN A 534 14.70 -12.05 -29.23
CA ASN A 534 16.06 -12.59 -29.14
C ASN A 534 16.23 -13.24 -27.77
#